data_e3fd16725e78cb9d0e150335b69dee0c
#
_entry.id   e3fd16725e78cb9d0e150335b69dee0c
#
_cell.length_a   1.000
_cell.length_b   1.000
_cell.length_c   1.000
_cell.angle_alpha   90.00
_cell.angle_beta   90.00
_cell.angle_gamma   90.00
#
_symmetry.space_group_name_H-M   'P 1'
#
loop_
_entity.id
_entity.type
_entity.pdbx_description
1 polymer ?
#
loop_
_entity_poly.entity_id
_entity_poly.type
_entity_poly.pdbx_seq_one_letter_code
_entity_poly.pdbx_strand_id
1 'polypeptide(L)'
;KVNKKALPLPERKVEEIVKPENETQQKLFDCIAEVLGYTEFGITTDIYEAGLTSITAIKLNILISKAFDIVIKTSDIKDHPTIQMLESFVKTAGKETKREIQENYPLTNTQEGIFIECTANMGSTIYNIPYLLKLDKKVDLDKLAEAIDSTVAAHPYLKTRLFMSDEGEVLQKRDDALTYKTQIINGMNRETLVRPYMLFNEQLFRFEIHRTCDGNYLFLDIHHIVADGTSLGIILNDINRAYSGEKLEVEEYTSYDLALDNRDALASDAYKNAENYYKSVFENAGGSINFYPDKSGAAPTAEMYHRETSEFSVQDVKAFCKKHGITENVFFISAFGITLGKYNFRKDAVFTTIYHGRNDSRLSDTVGMLVKTLPVYCDFSGSTADCLNAVQQQLINSMNN
;
A
#
# COMPACT_ATOMS: atom_id res chain seq x y z
N LYS A 1 -32.27 20.27 29.59
CA LYS A 1 -30.97 19.54 29.69
C LYS A 1 -31.31 18.13 30.17
N VAL A 2 -31.07 17.12 29.36
CA VAL A 2 -31.23 15.71 29.75
C VAL A 2 -30.14 15.35 30.74
N ASN A 3 -30.48 14.78 31.89
CA ASN A 3 -29.51 14.33 32.87
C ASN A 3 -28.90 12.98 32.40
N LYS A 4 -27.76 13.03 31.74
CA LYS A 4 -27.06 11.84 31.21
C LYS A 4 -26.70 10.80 32.28
N LYS A 5 -26.61 11.19 33.57
CA LYS A 5 -26.34 10.27 34.68
C LYS A 5 -27.57 9.51 35.18
N ALA A 6 -28.77 9.95 34.76
CA ALA A 6 -30.05 9.32 35.13
C ALA A 6 -30.64 8.48 33.98
N LEU A 7 -29.95 8.35 32.85
CA LEU A 7 -30.36 7.42 31.79
C LEU A 7 -30.01 6.00 32.26
N PRO A 8 -30.96 5.04 32.20
CA PRO A 8 -30.64 3.64 32.43
C PRO A 8 -29.54 3.24 31.43
N LEU A 9 -28.58 2.44 31.90
CA LEU A 9 -27.63 1.81 30.99
C LEU A 9 -28.44 1.08 29.93
N PRO A 10 -28.09 1.18 28.62
CA PRO A 10 -28.78 0.42 27.61
C PRO A 10 -28.72 -1.05 28.02
N GLU A 11 -29.89 -1.68 28.08
CA GLU A 11 -30.01 -3.11 28.26
C GLU A 11 -29.25 -3.73 27.08
N ARG A 12 -28.01 -4.24 27.34
CA ARG A 12 -27.38 -5.14 26.40
C ARG A 12 -28.31 -6.35 26.34
N LYS A 13 -28.98 -6.55 25.21
CA LYS A 13 -29.53 -7.85 24.88
C LYS A 13 -28.34 -8.79 24.98
N VAL A 14 -28.37 -9.67 25.96
CA VAL A 14 -27.43 -10.78 26.06
C VAL A 14 -27.85 -11.72 24.94
N GLU A 15 -27.34 -11.47 23.72
CA GLU A 15 -27.45 -12.47 22.67
C GLU A 15 -26.66 -13.67 23.14
N GLU A 16 -27.29 -14.83 23.08
CA GLU A 16 -26.67 -16.09 23.45
C GLU A 16 -25.46 -16.28 22.55
N ILE A 17 -24.24 -16.31 23.13
CA ILE A 17 -23.00 -16.49 22.39
C ILE A 17 -22.97 -17.91 21.84
N VAL A 18 -23.37 -18.08 20.58
CA VAL A 18 -23.32 -19.36 19.89
C VAL A 18 -21.86 -19.62 19.49
N LYS A 19 -21.27 -20.71 20.00
CA LYS A 19 -19.88 -21.09 19.71
C LYS A 19 -19.73 -21.73 18.34
N PRO A 20 -18.52 -21.72 17.75
CA PRO A 20 -18.24 -22.47 16.54
C PRO A 20 -18.62 -23.96 16.64
N GLU A 21 -19.31 -24.47 15.61
CA GLU A 21 -19.85 -25.84 15.56
C GLU A 21 -18.99 -26.78 14.71
N ASN A 22 -18.09 -26.22 13.90
CA ASN A 22 -17.23 -26.98 13.00
C ASN A 22 -15.87 -26.28 12.78
N GLU A 23 -14.93 -26.98 12.12
CA GLU A 23 -13.57 -26.52 11.89
C GLU A 23 -13.50 -25.20 11.07
N THR A 24 -14.36 -25.04 10.08
CA THR A 24 -14.42 -23.80 9.28
C THR A 24 -14.81 -22.60 10.12
N GLN A 25 -15.87 -22.73 10.93
CA GLN A 25 -16.30 -21.69 11.86
C GLN A 25 -15.24 -21.39 12.90
N GLN A 26 -14.53 -22.41 13.40
CA GLN A 26 -13.46 -22.22 14.37
C GLN A 26 -12.30 -21.43 13.76
N LYS A 27 -11.85 -21.74 12.56
CA LYS A 27 -10.80 -20.99 11.86
C LYS A 27 -11.20 -19.54 11.61
N LEU A 28 -12.45 -19.30 11.17
CA LEU A 28 -12.98 -17.94 11.02
C LEU A 28 -13.03 -17.18 12.33
N PHE A 29 -13.47 -17.86 13.40
CA PHE A 29 -13.49 -17.31 14.76
C PHE A 29 -12.09 -16.89 15.21
N ASP A 30 -11.09 -17.74 15.01
CA ASP A 30 -9.70 -17.46 15.39
C ASP A 30 -9.13 -16.26 14.64
N CYS A 31 -9.39 -16.16 13.32
CA CYS A 31 -9.00 -14.99 12.51
C CYS A 31 -9.64 -13.69 13.04
N ILE A 32 -10.94 -13.73 13.36
CA ILE A 32 -11.67 -12.57 13.86
C ILE A 32 -11.20 -12.19 15.26
N ALA A 33 -11.00 -13.17 16.14
CA ALA A 33 -10.50 -12.96 17.50
C ALA A 33 -9.11 -12.32 17.52
N GLU A 34 -8.23 -12.73 16.60
CA GLU A 34 -6.90 -12.12 16.43
C GLU A 34 -6.99 -10.63 16.05
N VAL A 35 -7.97 -10.30 15.22
CA VAL A 35 -8.16 -8.91 14.75
C VAL A 35 -8.82 -8.05 15.80
N LEU A 36 -9.84 -8.57 16.49
CA LEU A 36 -10.59 -7.84 17.53
C LEU A 36 -9.82 -7.75 18.85
N GLY A 37 -8.93 -8.72 19.13
CA GLY A 37 -8.16 -8.81 20.37
C GLY A 37 -8.95 -9.35 21.56
N TYR A 38 -10.11 -9.98 21.34
CA TYR A 38 -10.95 -10.62 22.37
C TYR A 38 -11.80 -11.74 21.74
N THR A 39 -12.45 -12.56 22.59
CA THR A 39 -13.14 -13.80 22.20
C THR A 39 -14.62 -13.85 22.63
N GLU A 40 -15.15 -12.76 23.20
CA GLU A 40 -16.53 -12.69 23.71
C GLU A 40 -17.51 -12.31 22.60
N PHE A 41 -17.59 -13.12 21.53
CA PHE A 41 -18.57 -13.02 20.43
C PHE A 41 -18.97 -14.41 19.94
N GLY A 42 -20.05 -14.52 19.19
CA GLY A 42 -20.57 -15.77 18.64
C GLY A 42 -20.56 -15.81 17.12
N ILE A 43 -20.95 -16.97 16.56
CA ILE A 43 -21.00 -17.16 15.10
C ILE A 43 -22.09 -16.32 14.40
N THR A 44 -23.08 -15.85 15.15
CA THR A 44 -24.17 -14.99 14.69
C THR A 44 -23.95 -13.51 14.96
N THR A 45 -22.89 -13.16 15.70
CA THR A 45 -22.56 -11.77 16.05
C THR A 45 -22.10 -11.03 14.79
N ASP A 46 -22.65 -9.85 14.56
CA ASP A 46 -22.13 -8.93 13.53
C ASP A 46 -20.75 -8.42 13.95
N ILE A 47 -19.74 -8.76 13.16
CA ILE A 47 -18.34 -8.46 13.46
C ILE A 47 -18.03 -6.96 13.45
N TYR A 48 -18.83 -6.14 12.72
CA TYR A 48 -18.69 -4.68 12.74
C TYR A 48 -19.28 -4.10 14.03
N GLU A 49 -20.42 -4.64 14.51
CA GLU A 49 -20.94 -4.30 15.83
C GLU A 49 -20.02 -4.78 16.96
N ALA A 50 -19.32 -5.87 16.76
CA ALA A 50 -18.27 -6.37 17.65
C ALA A 50 -17.00 -5.50 17.65
N GLY A 51 -16.88 -4.52 16.76
CA GLY A 51 -15.77 -3.55 16.74
C GLY A 51 -14.80 -3.67 15.56
N LEU A 52 -15.13 -4.48 14.54
CA LEU A 52 -14.37 -4.50 13.31
C LEU A 52 -14.49 -3.13 12.63
N THR A 53 -13.38 -2.54 12.28
CA THR A 53 -13.30 -1.30 11.50
C THR A 53 -12.89 -1.61 10.08
N SER A 54 -13.08 -0.67 9.16
CA SER A 54 -12.65 -0.86 7.76
C SER A 54 -11.15 -1.14 7.63
N ILE A 55 -10.33 -0.59 8.53
CA ILE A 55 -8.88 -0.85 8.55
C ILE A 55 -8.58 -2.27 9.05
N THR A 56 -9.24 -2.68 10.13
CA THR A 56 -9.05 -4.03 10.67
C THR A 56 -9.70 -5.09 9.79
N ALA A 57 -10.70 -4.74 8.96
CA ALA A 57 -11.27 -5.62 7.94
C ALA A 57 -10.25 -6.00 6.85
N ILE A 58 -9.32 -5.11 6.50
CA ILE A 58 -8.21 -5.44 5.59
C ILE A 58 -7.30 -6.53 6.22
N LYS A 59 -6.96 -6.38 7.51
CA LYS A 59 -6.18 -7.42 8.22
C LYS A 59 -6.96 -8.75 8.27
N LEU A 60 -8.26 -8.70 8.55
CA LEU A 60 -9.13 -9.88 8.58
C LEU A 60 -9.19 -10.57 7.21
N ASN A 61 -9.28 -9.79 6.13
CA ASN A 61 -9.21 -10.30 4.76
C ASN A 61 -7.95 -11.14 4.55
N ILE A 62 -6.78 -10.60 4.89
CA ILE A 62 -5.50 -11.30 4.74
C ILE A 62 -5.48 -12.60 5.54
N LEU A 63 -5.97 -12.59 6.78
CA LEU A 63 -5.99 -13.77 7.63
C LEU A 63 -6.92 -14.85 7.08
N ILE A 64 -8.14 -14.50 6.66
CA ILE A 64 -9.10 -15.44 6.07
C ILE A 64 -8.56 -16.01 4.76
N SER A 65 -8.01 -15.17 3.89
CA SER A 65 -7.44 -15.62 2.61
C SER A 65 -6.33 -16.67 2.83
N LYS A 66 -5.41 -16.39 3.77
CA LYS A 66 -4.32 -17.33 4.12
C LYS A 66 -4.85 -18.62 4.77
N ALA A 67 -5.86 -18.50 5.65
CA ALA A 67 -6.39 -19.68 6.37
C ALA A 67 -7.17 -20.65 5.47
N PHE A 68 -7.76 -20.17 4.39
CA PHE A 68 -8.65 -20.95 3.51
C PHE A 68 -8.13 -21.11 2.09
N ASP A 69 -7.00 -20.51 1.73
CA ASP A 69 -6.42 -20.52 0.38
C ASP A 69 -7.43 -20.03 -0.69
N ILE A 70 -8.03 -18.86 -0.40
CA ILE A 70 -9.04 -18.22 -1.26
C ILE A 70 -8.74 -16.75 -1.43
N VAL A 71 -9.25 -16.16 -2.50
CA VAL A 71 -9.27 -14.70 -2.67
C VAL A 71 -10.58 -14.15 -2.12
N ILE A 72 -10.48 -13.28 -1.12
CA ILE A 72 -11.61 -12.57 -0.52
C ILE A 72 -11.33 -11.07 -0.57
N LYS A 73 -12.33 -10.27 -0.85
CA LYS A 73 -12.25 -8.80 -0.82
C LYS A 73 -12.82 -8.26 0.48
N THR A 74 -12.43 -7.06 0.84
CA THR A 74 -13.00 -6.39 2.03
C THR A 74 -14.52 -6.15 1.89
N SER A 75 -15.02 -5.98 0.65
CA SER A 75 -16.45 -5.93 0.35
C SER A 75 -17.17 -7.23 0.74
N ASP A 76 -16.55 -8.38 0.50
CA ASP A 76 -17.16 -9.69 0.79
C ASP A 76 -17.36 -9.87 2.30
N ILE A 77 -16.40 -9.39 3.12
CA ILE A 77 -16.54 -9.37 4.58
C ILE A 77 -17.70 -8.47 5.01
N LYS A 78 -17.88 -7.32 4.35
CA LYS A 78 -18.97 -6.38 4.64
C LYS A 78 -20.33 -6.99 4.28
N ASP A 79 -20.40 -7.71 3.19
CA ASP A 79 -21.63 -8.36 2.71
C ASP A 79 -21.98 -9.63 3.51
N HIS A 80 -20.99 -10.19 4.24
CA HIS A 80 -21.14 -11.37 5.08
C HIS A 80 -20.64 -11.11 6.52
N PRO A 81 -21.32 -10.22 7.28
CA PRO A 81 -20.79 -9.69 8.54
C PRO A 81 -20.85 -10.63 9.74
N THR A 82 -21.15 -11.91 9.56
CA THR A 82 -21.16 -12.92 10.63
C THR A 82 -20.33 -14.15 10.21
N ILE A 83 -19.83 -14.89 11.21
CA ILE A 83 -19.08 -16.15 10.93
C ILE A 83 -19.93 -17.13 10.12
N GLN A 84 -21.22 -17.23 10.43
CA GLN A 84 -22.14 -18.13 9.72
C GLN A 84 -22.28 -17.75 8.24
N MET A 85 -22.34 -16.46 7.93
CA MET A 85 -22.41 -15.96 6.54
C MET A 85 -21.06 -16.15 5.84
N LEU A 86 -19.95 -15.81 6.51
CA LEU A 86 -18.60 -16.00 6.00
C LEU A 86 -18.30 -17.48 5.73
N GLU A 87 -18.77 -18.40 6.56
CA GLU A 87 -18.62 -19.84 6.32
C GLU A 87 -19.25 -20.26 5.00
N SER A 88 -20.47 -19.79 4.73
CA SER A 88 -21.17 -20.08 3.49
C SER A 88 -20.43 -19.53 2.27
N PHE A 89 -19.92 -18.30 2.41
CA PHE A 89 -19.11 -17.66 1.37
C PHE A 89 -17.81 -18.41 1.11
N VAL A 90 -17.02 -18.69 2.16
CA VAL A 90 -15.72 -19.38 2.06
C VAL A 90 -15.84 -20.78 1.42
N LYS A 91 -16.94 -21.50 1.66
CA LYS A 91 -17.20 -22.81 1.04
C LYS A 91 -17.50 -22.72 -0.46
N THR A 92 -17.99 -21.58 -0.92
CA THR A 92 -18.36 -21.35 -2.34
C THR A 92 -17.34 -20.51 -3.07
N ALA A 93 -16.48 -19.77 -2.32
CA ALA A 93 -15.41 -18.96 -2.89
C ALA A 93 -14.47 -19.86 -3.71
N GLY A 94 -14.23 -19.48 -4.95
CA GLY A 94 -13.34 -20.19 -5.84
C GLY A 94 -11.91 -20.14 -5.35
N LYS A 95 -11.18 -21.24 -5.50
CA LYS A 95 -9.72 -21.21 -5.41
C LYS A 95 -9.18 -20.31 -6.50
N GLU A 96 -8.13 -19.60 -6.17
CA GLU A 96 -7.44 -18.78 -7.16
C GLU A 96 -6.98 -19.64 -8.34
N THR A 97 -7.42 -19.28 -9.54
CA THR A 97 -6.85 -19.84 -10.77
C THR A 97 -5.57 -19.10 -11.07
N LYS A 98 -4.42 -19.77 -10.90
CA LYS A 98 -3.13 -19.21 -11.33
C LYS A 98 -3.20 -18.88 -12.82
N ARG A 99 -2.81 -17.65 -13.15
CA ARG A 99 -2.71 -17.24 -14.56
C ARG A 99 -1.53 -17.96 -15.22
N GLU A 100 -1.64 -18.23 -16.51
CA GLU A 100 -0.51 -18.71 -17.29
C GLU A 100 0.56 -17.61 -17.41
N ILE A 101 1.82 -17.99 -17.23
CA ILE A 101 2.94 -17.09 -17.39
C ILE A 101 3.04 -16.66 -18.84
N GLN A 102 3.01 -15.35 -19.08
CA GLN A 102 3.19 -14.75 -20.40
C GLN A 102 4.62 -14.19 -20.54
N GLU A 103 5.07 -14.01 -21.76
CA GLU A 103 6.35 -13.36 -22.02
C GLU A 103 6.25 -11.83 -21.81
N ASN A 104 5.11 -11.24 -22.20
CA ASN A 104 4.89 -9.81 -22.22
C ASN A 104 3.62 -9.43 -21.46
N TYR A 105 3.67 -8.30 -20.77
CA TYR A 105 2.58 -7.81 -19.93
C TYR A 105 2.36 -6.31 -20.15
N PRO A 106 1.13 -5.78 -20.00
CA PRO A 106 0.88 -4.34 -20.06
C PRO A 106 1.51 -3.62 -18.85
N LEU A 107 1.70 -2.32 -18.96
CA LEU A 107 1.91 -1.47 -17.78
C LEU A 107 0.59 -1.33 -16.99
N THR A 108 0.70 -1.06 -15.70
CA THR A 108 -0.43 -0.52 -14.93
C THR A 108 -0.55 0.98 -15.19
N ASN A 109 -1.73 1.58 -14.97
CA ASN A 109 -1.93 3.03 -15.14
C ASN A 109 -0.93 3.89 -14.35
N THR A 110 -0.53 3.42 -13.15
CA THR A 110 0.49 4.12 -12.35
C THR A 110 1.86 4.06 -13.02
N GLN A 111 2.22 2.92 -13.59
CA GLN A 111 3.48 2.77 -14.33
C GLN A 111 3.49 3.59 -15.62
N GLU A 112 2.38 3.68 -16.33
CA GLU A 112 2.25 4.56 -17.50
C GLU A 112 2.51 6.02 -17.15
N GLY A 113 1.95 6.50 -16.04
CA GLY A 113 2.20 7.86 -15.55
C GLY A 113 3.67 8.10 -15.23
N ILE A 114 4.35 7.18 -14.55
CA ILE A 114 5.79 7.26 -14.27
C ILE A 114 6.60 7.21 -15.58
N PHE A 115 6.23 6.34 -16.51
CA PHE A 115 6.91 6.22 -17.80
C PHE A 115 6.85 7.53 -18.59
N ILE A 116 5.67 8.15 -18.69
CA ILE A 116 5.47 9.44 -19.37
C ILE A 116 6.36 10.54 -18.75
N GLU A 117 6.37 10.63 -17.42
CA GLU A 117 7.19 11.62 -16.71
C GLU A 117 8.69 11.39 -16.92
N CYS A 118 9.15 10.15 -16.87
CA CYS A 118 10.55 9.81 -17.12
C CYS A 118 10.98 10.09 -18.55
N THR A 119 10.10 9.88 -19.54
CA THR A 119 10.41 10.18 -20.94
C THR A 119 10.47 11.68 -21.22
N ALA A 120 9.67 12.48 -20.50
CA ALA A 120 9.74 13.94 -20.55
C ALA A 120 11.01 14.49 -19.88
N ASN A 121 11.59 13.78 -18.90
CA ASN A 121 12.72 14.19 -18.08
C ASN A 121 13.86 13.15 -18.13
N MET A 122 14.30 12.78 -19.31
CA MET A 122 15.38 11.80 -19.50
C MET A 122 16.64 12.20 -18.75
N GLY A 123 17.25 11.22 -18.07
CA GLY A 123 18.46 11.44 -17.26
C GLY A 123 18.18 11.95 -15.84
N SER A 124 16.92 12.12 -15.44
CA SER A 124 16.55 12.44 -14.07
C SER A 124 16.65 11.20 -13.15
N THR A 125 16.99 11.43 -11.88
CA THR A 125 16.98 10.42 -10.82
C THR A 125 15.79 10.55 -9.88
N ILE A 126 14.75 11.33 -10.25
CA ILE A 126 13.60 11.63 -9.39
C ILE A 126 12.81 10.36 -9.00
N TYR A 127 12.84 9.34 -9.86
CA TYR A 127 12.20 8.04 -9.61
C TYR A 127 13.17 6.95 -9.17
N ASN A 128 14.38 7.28 -8.76
CA ASN A 128 15.24 6.34 -8.06
C ASN A 128 14.80 6.23 -6.59
N ILE A 129 14.87 5.04 -6.03
CA ILE A 129 14.67 4.75 -4.59
C ILE A 129 16.03 4.28 -4.04
N PRO A 130 16.96 5.20 -3.74
CA PRO A 130 18.26 4.84 -3.22
C PRO A 130 18.20 4.58 -1.72
N TYR A 131 18.87 3.53 -1.28
CA TYR A 131 19.02 3.17 0.13
C TYR A 131 20.46 2.76 0.41
N LEU A 132 21.12 3.42 1.34
CA LEU A 132 22.50 3.15 1.73
C LEU A 132 22.58 2.79 3.21
N LEU A 133 23.00 1.55 3.48
CA LEU A 133 23.16 1.00 4.82
C LEU A 133 24.62 0.80 5.14
N LYS A 134 25.08 1.33 6.27
CA LYS A 134 26.38 0.95 6.85
C LYS A 134 26.23 -0.39 7.55
N LEU A 135 27.02 -1.37 7.15
CA LEU A 135 26.99 -2.72 7.69
C LEU A 135 27.82 -2.83 8.98
N ASP A 136 27.39 -3.70 9.90
CA ASP A 136 28.22 -4.08 11.04
C ASP A 136 29.48 -4.80 10.55
N LYS A 137 30.58 -4.63 11.26
CA LYS A 137 31.88 -5.24 10.92
C LYS A 137 31.87 -6.78 10.92
N LYS A 138 30.88 -7.38 11.59
CA LYS A 138 30.74 -8.85 11.69
C LYS A 138 29.96 -9.44 10.52
N VAL A 139 29.39 -8.62 9.63
CA VAL A 139 28.63 -9.10 8.47
C VAL A 139 29.57 -9.78 7.50
N ASP A 140 29.29 -11.03 7.19
CA ASP A 140 29.92 -11.79 6.12
C ASP A 140 29.39 -11.29 4.78
N LEU A 141 30.26 -10.67 3.98
CA LEU A 141 29.86 -10.02 2.72
C LEU A 141 29.54 -11.02 1.61
N ASP A 142 30.22 -12.17 1.59
CA ASP A 142 29.96 -13.20 0.59
C ASP A 142 28.59 -13.86 0.88
N LYS A 143 28.32 -14.17 2.15
CA LYS A 143 27.00 -14.65 2.58
C LYS A 143 25.88 -13.61 2.32
N LEU A 144 26.18 -12.33 2.51
CA LEU A 144 25.22 -11.25 2.19
C LEU A 144 24.93 -11.17 0.69
N ALA A 145 25.96 -11.32 -0.15
CA ALA A 145 25.80 -11.35 -1.60
C ALA A 145 24.92 -12.53 -2.03
N GLU A 146 25.11 -13.73 -1.47
CA GLU A 146 24.26 -14.90 -1.72
C GLU A 146 22.83 -14.69 -1.26
N ALA A 147 22.62 -14.00 -0.12
CA ALA A 147 21.30 -13.67 0.39
C ALA A 147 20.56 -12.69 -0.55
N ILE A 148 21.24 -11.69 -1.09
CA ILE A 148 20.70 -10.76 -2.08
C ILE A 148 20.35 -11.50 -3.38
N ASP A 149 21.24 -12.35 -3.89
CA ASP A 149 20.99 -13.17 -5.08
C ASP A 149 19.73 -14.04 -4.90
N SER A 150 19.59 -14.66 -3.73
CA SER A 150 18.44 -15.49 -3.37
C SER A 150 17.13 -14.66 -3.31
N THR A 151 17.22 -13.43 -2.79
CA THR A 151 16.08 -12.51 -2.74
C THR A 151 15.65 -12.10 -4.15
N VAL A 152 16.59 -11.76 -5.03
CA VAL A 152 16.28 -11.43 -6.44
C VAL A 152 15.67 -12.64 -7.17
N ALA A 153 16.10 -13.85 -6.84
CA ALA A 153 15.52 -15.07 -7.40
C ALA A 153 14.09 -15.33 -6.91
N ALA A 154 13.79 -14.99 -5.65
CA ALA A 154 12.47 -15.13 -5.05
C ALA A 154 11.44 -14.12 -5.59
N HIS A 155 11.90 -12.97 -6.11
CA HIS A 155 11.04 -11.93 -6.67
C HIS A 155 11.23 -11.78 -8.19
N PRO A 156 10.53 -12.59 -9.02
CA PRO A 156 10.69 -12.58 -10.48
C PRO A 156 10.48 -11.20 -11.11
N TYR A 157 9.63 -10.38 -10.50
CA TYR A 157 9.31 -9.06 -11.01
C TYR A 157 10.50 -8.08 -10.99
N LEU A 158 11.48 -8.24 -10.10
CA LEU A 158 12.71 -7.45 -10.13
C LEU A 158 13.48 -7.60 -11.46
N LYS A 159 13.31 -8.73 -12.14
CA LYS A 159 13.98 -8.99 -13.43
C LYS A 159 13.24 -8.42 -14.64
N THR A 160 12.19 -7.63 -14.41
CA THR A 160 11.41 -6.97 -15.44
C THR A 160 12.27 -6.04 -16.30
N ARG A 161 12.01 -6.06 -17.60
CA ARG A 161 12.53 -5.08 -18.56
C ARG A 161 11.37 -4.45 -19.32
N LEU A 162 11.49 -3.17 -19.60
CA LEU A 162 10.54 -2.48 -20.47
C LEU A 162 11.04 -2.51 -21.91
N PHE A 163 10.11 -2.57 -22.84
CA PHE A 163 10.40 -2.47 -24.26
C PHE A 163 9.23 -1.86 -25.01
N MET A 164 9.49 -1.40 -26.23
CA MET A 164 8.46 -0.91 -27.15
C MET A 164 8.06 -2.05 -28.08
N SER A 165 6.76 -2.35 -28.19
CA SER A 165 6.25 -3.32 -29.16
C SER A 165 6.30 -2.75 -30.58
N ASP A 166 6.08 -3.61 -31.57
CA ASP A 166 6.03 -3.19 -32.99
C ASP A 166 4.83 -2.27 -33.26
N GLU A 167 3.77 -2.37 -32.44
CA GLU A 167 2.59 -1.50 -32.48
C GLU A 167 2.79 -0.15 -31.76
N GLY A 168 3.93 0.06 -31.12
CA GLY A 168 4.27 1.28 -30.39
C GLY A 168 3.75 1.32 -28.94
N GLU A 169 3.35 0.19 -28.38
CA GLU A 169 2.96 0.08 -26.98
C GLU A 169 4.17 -0.22 -26.09
N VAL A 170 4.20 0.36 -24.91
CA VAL A 170 5.20 0.04 -23.89
C VAL A 170 4.74 -1.16 -23.07
N LEU A 171 5.54 -2.22 -23.09
CA LEU A 171 5.25 -3.47 -22.42
C LEU A 171 6.36 -3.84 -21.42
N GLN A 172 6.00 -4.71 -20.48
CA GLN A 172 6.91 -5.34 -19.54
C GLN A 172 7.25 -6.74 -20.04
N LYS A 173 8.54 -7.05 -20.14
CA LYS A 173 9.02 -8.38 -20.46
C LYS A 173 9.47 -9.08 -19.19
N ARG A 174 8.95 -10.30 -18.97
CA ARG A 174 9.43 -11.19 -17.92
C ARG A 174 10.69 -11.90 -18.40
N ASP A 175 11.76 -11.82 -17.62
CA ASP A 175 13.06 -12.42 -17.96
C ASP A 175 13.49 -13.40 -16.85
N ASP A 176 12.84 -14.57 -16.80
CA ASP A 176 13.16 -15.61 -15.82
C ASP A 176 14.56 -16.23 -16.03
N ALA A 177 15.12 -16.14 -17.25
CA ALA A 177 16.45 -16.65 -17.57
C ALA A 177 17.57 -15.76 -17.00
N LEU A 178 17.28 -14.51 -16.61
CA LEU A 178 18.26 -13.61 -16.03
C LEU A 178 18.78 -14.17 -14.71
N THR A 179 20.09 -14.45 -14.66
CA THR A 179 20.80 -14.78 -13.43
C THR A 179 21.44 -13.53 -12.87
N TYR A 180 21.00 -13.13 -11.68
CA TYR A 180 21.58 -11.99 -10.98
C TYR A 180 22.74 -12.43 -10.08
N LYS A 181 23.81 -11.62 -10.05
CA LYS A 181 24.94 -11.79 -9.15
C LYS A 181 25.33 -10.46 -8.53
N THR A 182 25.22 -10.39 -7.20
CA THR A 182 25.58 -9.22 -6.41
C THR A 182 27.09 -8.96 -6.49
N GLN A 183 27.46 -7.72 -6.78
CA GLN A 183 28.85 -7.31 -6.88
C GLN A 183 29.35 -6.78 -5.53
N ILE A 184 30.57 -7.21 -5.15
CA ILE A 184 31.33 -6.64 -4.03
C ILE A 184 32.40 -5.72 -4.60
N ILE A 185 32.21 -4.42 -4.45
CA ILE A 185 33.01 -3.35 -5.07
C ILE A 185 33.97 -2.75 -4.05
N ASN A 186 35.24 -2.59 -4.41
CA ASN A 186 36.20 -1.89 -3.58
C ASN A 186 36.12 -0.38 -3.81
N GLY A 187 35.86 0.37 -2.75
CA GLY A 187 35.61 1.80 -2.79
C GLY A 187 34.13 2.15 -3.02
N MET A 188 33.78 3.41 -2.82
CA MET A 188 32.46 3.98 -3.05
C MET A 188 32.63 5.46 -3.35
N ASN A 189 32.06 5.92 -4.44
CA ASN A 189 31.90 7.35 -4.71
C ASN A 189 30.45 7.75 -4.47
N ARG A 190 30.19 8.47 -3.38
CA ARG A 190 28.83 8.88 -2.98
C ARG A 190 28.17 9.83 -3.98
N GLU A 191 28.94 10.65 -4.70
CA GLU A 191 28.42 11.62 -5.65
C GLU A 191 27.84 10.96 -6.93
N THR A 192 28.38 9.79 -7.30
CA THR A 192 27.98 9.06 -8.50
C THR A 192 27.23 7.76 -8.19
N LEU A 193 26.91 7.52 -6.91
CA LEU A 193 26.27 6.29 -6.48
C LEU A 193 24.83 6.18 -7.07
N VAL A 194 24.05 7.24 -6.90
CA VAL A 194 22.72 7.35 -7.52
C VAL A 194 22.90 7.87 -8.94
N ARG A 195 22.46 7.09 -9.92
CA ARG A 195 22.59 7.41 -11.35
C ARG A 195 21.31 7.09 -12.10
N PRO A 196 20.99 7.82 -13.18
CA PRO A 196 19.78 7.59 -13.95
C PRO A 196 19.69 6.13 -14.46
N TYR A 197 18.46 5.69 -14.67
CA TYR A 197 18.15 4.45 -15.39
C TYR A 197 17.76 4.75 -16.83
N MET A 198 18.18 3.87 -17.73
CA MET A 198 17.59 3.76 -19.06
C MET A 198 16.41 2.81 -18.95
N LEU A 199 15.18 3.28 -19.22
CA LEU A 199 13.98 2.47 -18.96
C LEU A 199 13.87 1.24 -19.87
N PHE A 200 14.34 1.34 -21.12
CA PHE A 200 14.23 0.25 -22.07
C PHE A 200 15.42 -0.71 -22.03
N ASN A 201 15.07 -1.99 -22.02
CA ASN A 201 16.03 -3.11 -22.17
C ASN A 201 17.13 -3.18 -21.08
N GLU A 202 17.01 -2.40 -20.00
CA GLU A 202 17.94 -2.43 -18.88
C GLU A 202 17.28 -3.01 -17.62
N GLN A 203 18.12 -3.45 -16.70
CA GLN A 203 17.73 -3.83 -15.35
C GLN A 203 17.40 -2.57 -14.54
N LEU A 204 16.23 -2.56 -13.89
CA LEU A 204 15.71 -1.39 -13.19
C LEU A 204 15.99 -1.41 -11.68
N PHE A 205 17.03 -2.13 -11.26
CA PHE A 205 17.56 -2.11 -9.90
C PHE A 205 19.07 -2.32 -9.88
N ARG A 206 19.74 -1.89 -8.80
CA ARG A 206 21.17 -2.06 -8.52
C ARG A 206 21.32 -2.40 -7.06
N PHE A 207 21.82 -3.59 -6.76
CA PHE A 207 22.15 -4.02 -5.41
C PHE A 207 23.64 -4.28 -5.34
N GLU A 208 24.38 -3.47 -4.60
CA GLU A 208 25.83 -3.44 -4.58
C GLU A 208 26.34 -3.46 -3.13
N ILE A 209 27.41 -4.21 -2.88
CA ILE A 209 28.13 -4.19 -1.60
C ILE A 209 29.42 -3.42 -1.82
N HIS A 210 29.68 -2.38 -1.00
CA HIS A 210 30.88 -1.57 -1.11
C HIS A 210 31.80 -1.77 0.09
N ARG A 211 33.06 -2.12 -0.18
CA ARG A 211 34.13 -2.14 0.82
C ARG A 211 34.90 -0.82 0.78
N THR A 212 34.88 -0.08 1.89
CA THR A 212 35.59 1.20 1.99
C THR A 212 36.54 1.21 3.19
N CYS A 213 37.39 2.23 3.31
CA CYS A 213 38.31 2.38 4.44
C CYS A 213 37.58 2.64 5.78
N ASP A 214 36.36 3.20 5.76
CA ASP A 214 35.58 3.54 6.94
C ASP A 214 34.49 2.52 7.28
N GLY A 215 34.35 1.44 6.48
CA GLY A 215 33.42 0.35 6.70
C GLY A 215 32.85 -0.26 5.43
N ASN A 216 31.96 -1.22 5.60
CA ASN A 216 31.25 -1.84 4.50
C ASN A 216 29.82 -1.25 4.40
N TYR A 217 29.31 -1.16 3.18
CA TYR A 217 28.00 -0.60 2.90
C TYR A 217 27.23 -1.52 1.96
N LEU A 218 25.91 -1.62 2.21
CA LEU A 218 24.95 -2.17 1.25
C LEU A 218 24.25 -0.98 0.59
N PHE A 219 24.32 -0.92 -0.72
CA PHE A 219 23.60 0.04 -1.54
C PHE A 219 22.50 -0.68 -2.32
N LEU A 220 21.26 -0.23 -2.16
CA LEU A 220 20.11 -0.65 -2.95
C LEU A 220 19.59 0.59 -3.68
N ASP A 221 19.41 0.49 -4.98
CA ASP A 221 18.77 1.52 -5.79
C ASP A 221 17.80 0.83 -6.74
N ILE A 222 16.53 1.22 -6.72
CA ILE A 222 15.47 0.60 -7.51
C ILE A 222 14.71 1.72 -8.21
N HIS A 223 14.40 1.54 -9.49
CA HIS A 223 13.53 2.49 -10.18
C HIS A 223 12.08 2.33 -9.72
N HIS A 224 11.42 3.42 -9.41
CA HIS A 224 10.07 3.45 -8.83
C HIS A 224 9.00 2.79 -9.73
N ILE A 225 9.26 2.63 -11.06
CA ILE A 225 8.36 1.95 -11.99
C ILE A 225 8.21 0.45 -11.70
N VAL A 226 9.18 -0.17 -11.01
CA VAL A 226 9.16 -1.61 -10.65
C VAL A 226 9.10 -1.86 -9.15
N ALA A 227 9.11 -0.84 -8.31
CA ALA A 227 9.02 -0.99 -6.86
C ALA A 227 8.46 0.27 -6.19
N ASP A 228 7.93 0.11 -5.01
CA ASP A 228 7.52 1.17 -4.10
C ASP A 228 8.24 1.07 -2.74
N GLY A 229 7.95 1.98 -1.81
CA GLY A 229 8.57 1.98 -0.50
C GLY A 229 8.28 0.72 0.33
N THR A 230 7.10 0.10 0.17
CA THR A 230 6.76 -1.17 0.83
C THR A 230 7.58 -2.31 0.24
N SER A 231 7.76 -2.33 -1.08
CA SER A 231 8.61 -3.31 -1.78
C SER A 231 10.04 -3.30 -1.26
N LEU A 232 10.61 -2.11 -0.99
CA LEU A 232 11.94 -2.01 -0.37
C LEU A 232 11.98 -2.68 1.02
N GLY A 233 10.93 -2.50 1.82
CA GLY A 233 10.79 -3.17 3.12
C GLY A 233 10.74 -4.70 2.99
N ILE A 234 9.98 -5.22 2.02
CA ILE A 234 9.89 -6.66 1.71
C ILE A 234 11.28 -7.19 1.31
N ILE A 235 11.94 -6.54 0.37
CA ILE A 235 13.28 -6.92 -0.11
C ILE A 235 14.31 -6.96 1.03
N LEU A 236 14.35 -5.92 1.89
CA LEU A 236 15.27 -5.88 3.03
C LEU A 236 14.97 -6.98 4.06
N ASN A 237 13.69 -7.27 4.30
CA ASN A 237 13.29 -8.36 5.18
C ASN A 237 13.75 -9.72 4.63
N ASP A 238 13.56 -9.94 3.33
CA ASP A 238 13.92 -11.21 2.70
C ASP A 238 15.44 -11.39 2.57
N ILE A 239 16.19 -10.32 2.32
CA ILE A 239 17.65 -10.35 2.44
C ILE A 239 18.07 -10.80 3.85
N ASN A 240 17.43 -10.28 4.91
CA ASN A 240 17.76 -10.65 6.28
C ASN A 240 17.38 -12.11 6.60
N ARG A 241 16.24 -12.60 6.13
CA ARG A 241 15.80 -13.99 6.25
C ARG A 241 16.76 -14.95 5.54
N ALA A 242 17.10 -14.65 4.28
CA ALA A 242 18.07 -15.43 3.50
C ALA A 242 19.46 -15.42 4.14
N TYR A 243 19.92 -14.26 4.62
CA TYR A 243 21.18 -14.15 5.35
C TYR A 243 21.19 -14.99 6.64
N SER A 244 20.03 -15.13 7.28
CA SER A 244 19.86 -15.99 8.46
C SER A 244 19.81 -17.49 8.13
N GLY A 245 19.79 -17.85 6.83
CA GLY A 245 19.78 -19.23 6.33
C GLY A 245 18.38 -19.77 6.03
N GLU A 246 17.36 -18.90 6.00
CA GLU A 246 16.01 -19.29 5.60
C GLU A 246 15.95 -19.42 4.07
N LYS A 247 15.28 -20.48 3.59
CA LYS A 247 14.97 -20.63 2.16
C LYS A 247 13.78 -19.76 1.82
N LEU A 248 13.94 -18.84 0.88
CA LEU A 248 12.83 -18.01 0.40
C LEU A 248 11.99 -18.80 -0.61
N GLU A 249 10.67 -18.64 -0.50
CA GLU A 249 9.74 -19.13 -1.50
C GLU A 249 9.65 -18.10 -2.64
N VAL A 250 9.44 -18.59 -3.86
CA VAL A 250 9.24 -17.73 -5.02
C VAL A 250 7.86 -17.12 -4.96
N GLU A 251 7.80 -15.81 -5.18
CA GLU A 251 6.54 -15.04 -5.23
C GLU A 251 5.58 -15.64 -6.27
N GLU A 252 4.40 -16.06 -5.81
CA GLU A 252 3.41 -16.74 -6.66
C GLU A 252 2.54 -15.77 -7.43
N TYR A 253 2.02 -14.72 -6.75
CA TYR A 253 1.27 -13.63 -7.37
C TYR A 253 2.18 -12.41 -7.49
N THR A 254 2.46 -12.01 -8.70
CA THR A 254 3.44 -10.98 -9.01
C THR A 254 2.77 -9.70 -9.53
N SER A 255 3.54 -8.62 -9.66
CA SER A 255 3.05 -7.41 -10.32
C SER A 255 2.70 -7.59 -11.79
N TYR A 256 3.13 -8.68 -12.44
CA TYR A 256 2.63 -9.05 -13.75
C TYR A 256 1.16 -9.46 -13.72
N ASP A 257 0.79 -10.28 -12.72
CA ASP A 257 -0.60 -10.71 -12.52
C ASP A 257 -1.49 -9.52 -12.17
N LEU A 258 -0.99 -8.60 -11.32
CA LEU A 258 -1.66 -7.34 -11.01
C LEU A 258 -1.92 -6.49 -12.26
N ALA A 259 -0.97 -6.41 -13.19
CA ALA A 259 -1.13 -5.66 -14.42
C ALA A 259 -2.24 -6.24 -15.31
N LEU A 260 -2.36 -7.56 -15.36
CA LEU A 260 -3.45 -8.24 -16.06
C LEU A 260 -4.79 -8.02 -15.34
N ASP A 261 -4.83 -8.15 -14.02
CA ASP A 261 -6.04 -7.89 -13.22
C ASP A 261 -6.54 -6.45 -13.40
N ASN A 262 -5.62 -5.47 -13.42
CA ASN A 262 -5.97 -4.08 -13.68
C ASN A 262 -6.53 -3.87 -15.09
N ARG A 263 -5.94 -4.48 -16.11
CA ARG A 263 -6.44 -4.41 -17.48
C ARG A 263 -7.84 -5.00 -17.59
N ASP A 264 -8.07 -6.16 -16.99
CA ASP A 264 -9.38 -6.82 -17.02
C ASP A 264 -10.42 -6.00 -16.23
N ALA A 265 -10.01 -5.34 -15.13
CA ALA A 265 -10.87 -4.48 -14.33
C ALA A 265 -11.41 -3.28 -15.13
N LEU A 266 -10.62 -2.69 -16.03
CA LEU A 266 -11.05 -1.56 -16.87
C LEU A 266 -12.28 -1.85 -17.73
N ALA A 267 -12.48 -3.10 -18.12
CA ALA A 267 -13.65 -3.54 -18.89
C ALA A 267 -14.85 -3.97 -18.02
N SER A 268 -14.73 -3.90 -16.70
CA SER A 268 -15.73 -4.42 -15.76
C SER A 268 -16.77 -3.37 -15.35
N ASP A 269 -17.90 -3.83 -14.80
CA ASP A 269 -18.88 -2.96 -14.18
C ASP A 269 -18.34 -2.30 -12.89
N ALA A 270 -17.36 -2.91 -12.23
CA ALA A 270 -16.68 -2.30 -11.07
C ALA A 270 -16.00 -0.98 -11.45
N TYR A 271 -15.36 -0.90 -12.63
CA TYR A 271 -14.76 0.34 -13.12
C TYR A 271 -15.80 1.43 -13.34
N LYS A 272 -16.95 1.11 -13.94
CA LYS A 272 -18.06 2.06 -14.12
C LYS A 272 -18.62 2.56 -12.77
N ASN A 273 -18.71 1.67 -11.79
CA ASN A 273 -19.14 2.04 -10.44
C ASN A 273 -18.14 2.97 -9.76
N ALA A 274 -16.84 2.70 -9.89
CA ALA A 274 -15.78 3.58 -9.41
C ALA A 274 -15.83 4.96 -10.09
N GLU A 275 -16.01 5.00 -11.41
CA GLU A 275 -16.16 6.26 -12.16
C GLU A 275 -17.35 7.09 -11.65
N ASN A 276 -18.51 6.46 -11.46
CA ASN A 276 -19.69 7.13 -10.93
C ASN A 276 -19.48 7.62 -9.49
N TYR A 277 -18.80 6.81 -8.65
CA TYR A 277 -18.45 7.22 -7.30
C TYR A 277 -17.60 8.49 -7.30
N TYR A 278 -16.50 8.52 -8.05
CA TYR A 278 -15.62 9.69 -8.10
C TYR A 278 -16.32 10.92 -8.72
N LYS A 279 -17.16 10.74 -9.74
CA LYS A 279 -17.99 11.84 -10.27
C LYS A 279 -18.87 12.44 -9.16
N SER A 280 -19.52 11.62 -8.34
CA SER A 280 -20.38 12.11 -7.25
C SER A 280 -19.58 12.82 -6.14
N VAL A 281 -18.38 12.35 -5.82
CA VAL A 281 -17.51 12.97 -4.80
C VAL A 281 -17.11 14.38 -5.21
N PHE A 282 -16.81 14.59 -6.49
CA PHE A 282 -16.30 15.88 -7.00
C PHE A 282 -17.36 16.77 -7.63
N GLU A 283 -18.63 16.37 -7.65
CA GLU A 283 -19.72 17.15 -8.25
C GLU A 283 -19.80 18.57 -7.68
N ASN A 284 -19.58 18.74 -6.38
CA ASN A 284 -19.61 20.03 -5.70
C ASN A 284 -18.23 20.65 -5.48
N ALA A 285 -17.17 20.03 -5.98
CA ALA A 285 -15.82 20.53 -5.80
C ALA A 285 -15.57 21.74 -6.71
N GLY A 286 -15.13 22.84 -6.12
CA GLY A 286 -14.85 24.10 -6.86
C GLY A 286 -13.56 24.08 -7.69
N GLY A 287 -13.07 22.92 -8.09
CA GLY A 287 -11.82 22.70 -8.82
C GLY A 287 -10.63 22.43 -7.92
N SER A 288 -9.50 22.03 -8.51
CA SER A 288 -8.25 21.79 -7.76
C SER A 288 -7.70 23.09 -7.19
N ILE A 289 -7.07 22.99 -6.01
CA ILE A 289 -6.44 24.11 -5.34
C ILE A 289 -4.94 23.87 -5.30
N ASN A 290 -4.16 24.83 -5.80
CA ASN A 290 -2.72 24.83 -5.68
C ASN A 290 -2.27 25.95 -4.74
N PHE A 291 -1.12 25.78 -4.10
CA PHE A 291 -0.44 26.88 -3.47
C PHE A 291 0.07 27.85 -4.55
N TYR A 292 -0.18 29.13 -4.36
CA TYR A 292 0.43 30.14 -5.22
C TYR A 292 1.92 30.24 -4.88
N PRO A 293 2.81 30.11 -5.88
CA PRO A 293 4.23 30.22 -5.61
C PRO A 293 4.60 31.65 -5.20
N ASP A 294 5.40 31.80 -4.14
CA ASP A 294 5.93 33.10 -3.71
C ASP A 294 6.92 33.69 -4.72
N LYS A 295 7.53 32.85 -5.55
CA LYS A 295 8.46 33.21 -6.63
C LYS A 295 8.18 32.39 -7.88
N SER A 296 8.17 33.06 -9.02
CA SER A 296 8.05 32.44 -10.35
C SER A 296 9.40 32.37 -11.06
N GLY A 297 9.63 31.36 -11.89
CA GLY A 297 10.75 31.31 -12.84
C GLY A 297 12.04 30.64 -12.37
N ALA A 298 12.09 30.03 -11.18
CA ALA A 298 13.21 29.17 -10.77
C ALA A 298 12.99 27.74 -11.21
N ALA A 299 14.07 26.99 -11.51
CA ALA A 299 14.01 25.55 -11.64
C ALA A 299 13.45 24.94 -10.33
N PRO A 300 12.58 23.92 -10.39
CA PRO A 300 12.04 23.31 -9.20
C PRO A 300 13.18 22.71 -8.35
N THR A 301 13.32 23.21 -7.13
CA THR A 301 14.22 22.69 -6.11
C THR A 301 13.40 22.18 -4.94
N ALA A 302 13.81 21.06 -4.35
CA ALA A 302 13.18 20.53 -3.16
C ALA A 302 14.19 20.59 -1.99
N GLU A 303 13.70 21.08 -0.86
CA GLU A 303 14.44 21.05 0.39
C GLU A 303 13.64 20.27 1.44
N MET A 304 14.34 19.50 2.27
CA MET A 304 13.72 18.79 3.38
C MET A 304 13.73 19.66 4.61
N TYR A 305 12.55 19.98 5.14
CA TYR A 305 12.39 20.67 6.42
C TYR A 305 12.01 19.68 7.52
N HIS A 306 12.76 19.70 8.59
CA HIS A 306 12.41 19.01 9.83
C HIS A 306 12.05 20.05 10.88
N ARG A 307 10.86 19.94 11.47
CA ARG A 307 10.41 20.79 12.56
C ARG A 307 9.83 19.94 13.67
N GLU A 308 10.36 20.14 14.86
CA GLU A 308 9.75 19.62 16.09
C GLU A 308 8.77 20.66 16.66
N THR A 309 7.63 20.21 17.14
CA THR A 309 6.68 21.06 17.85
C THR A 309 6.48 20.57 19.27
N SER A 310 6.38 21.51 20.21
CA SER A 310 5.99 21.25 21.59
C SER A 310 4.56 21.67 21.90
N GLU A 311 3.82 22.20 20.93
CA GLU A 311 2.46 22.71 21.12
C GLU A 311 1.45 21.58 21.38
N PHE A 312 1.73 20.37 20.87
CA PHE A 312 0.95 19.16 21.12
C PHE A 312 1.85 17.92 21.03
N SER A 313 1.45 16.87 21.72
CA SER A 313 2.17 15.59 21.71
C SER A 313 1.50 14.57 20.80
N VAL A 314 2.23 13.49 20.48
CA VAL A 314 1.66 12.32 19.78
C VAL A 314 0.49 11.73 20.57
N GLN A 315 0.56 11.76 21.90
CA GLN A 315 -0.50 11.26 22.79
C GLN A 315 -1.78 12.11 22.68
N ASP A 316 -1.66 13.43 22.51
CA ASP A 316 -2.81 14.33 22.31
C ASP A 316 -3.52 14.00 20.98
N VAL A 317 -2.76 13.78 19.90
CA VAL A 317 -3.32 13.39 18.60
C VAL A 317 -4.03 12.04 18.72
N LYS A 318 -3.40 11.04 19.35
CA LYS A 318 -4.03 9.71 19.56
C LYS A 318 -5.30 9.80 20.41
N ALA A 319 -5.28 10.59 21.48
CA ALA A 319 -6.46 10.80 22.32
C ALA A 319 -7.60 11.48 21.56
N PHE A 320 -7.29 12.49 20.73
CA PHE A 320 -8.25 13.15 19.86
C PHE A 320 -8.84 12.18 18.83
N CYS A 321 -8.00 11.42 18.14
CA CYS A 321 -8.43 10.43 17.16
C CYS A 321 -9.37 9.38 17.78
N LYS A 322 -8.98 8.83 18.93
CA LYS A 322 -9.82 7.88 19.69
C LYS A 322 -11.16 8.49 20.10
N LYS A 323 -11.17 9.73 20.57
CA LYS A 323 -12.41 10.45 20.98
C LYS A 323 -13.38 10.63 19.81
N HIS A 324 -12.86 10.86 18.60
CA HIS A 324 -13.67 11.12 17.41
C HIS A 324 -13.86 9.89 16.51
N GLY A 325 -13.32 8.73 16.88
CA GLY A 325 -13.47 7.49 16.12
C GLY A 325 -12.78 7.54 14.73
N ILE A 326 -11.70 8.31 14.61
CA ILE A 326 -10.93 8.49 13.36
C ILE A 326 -9.51 7.95 13.51
N THR A 327 -8.83 7.73 12.39
CA THR A 327 -7.41 7.39 12.39
C THR A 327 -6.52 8.63 12.39
N GLU A 328 -5.27 8.47 12.80
CA GLU A 328 -4.24 9.53 12.71
C GLU A 328 -4.07 10.01 11.27
N ASN A 329 -4.16 9.09 10.29
CA ASN A 329 -4.10 9.45 8.87
C ASN A 329 -5.25 10.39 8.46
N VAL A 330 -6.49 10.08 8.85
CA VAL A 330 -7.66 10.96 8.62
C VAL A 330 -7.47 12.32 9.28
N PHE A 331 -6.91 12.34 10.50
CA PHE A 331 -6.60 13.58 11.20
C PHE A 331 -5.66 14.48 10.39
N PHE A 332 -4.51 13.95 9.94
CA PHE A 332 -3.53 14.73 9.21
C PHE A 332 -4.00 15.12 7.81
N ILE A 333 -4.69 14.24 7.10
CA ILE A 333 -5.29 14.54 5.78
C ILE A 333 -6.32 15.68 5.92
N SER A 334 -7.20 15.62 6.92
CA SER A 334 -8.18 16.68 7.16
C SER A 334 -7.53 18.00 7.57
N ALA A 335 -6.53 17.96 8.44
CA ALA A 335 -5.77 19.15 8.85
C ALA A 335 -5.07 19.81 7.66
N PHE A 336 -4.48 19.00 6.76
CA PHE A 336 -3.88 19.49 5.53
C PHE A 336 -4.94 20.14 4.62
N GLY A 337 -6.07 19.49 4.38
CA GLY A 337 -7.16 20.01 3.55
C GLY A 337 -7.71 21.32 4.09
N ILE A 338 -7.97 21.41 5.40
CA ILE A 338 -8.41 22.66 6.06
C ILE A 338 -7.37 23.76 5.90
N THR A 339 -6.09 23.45 6.08
CA THR A 339 -5.00 24.42 5.94
C THR A 339 -4.89 24.93 4.50
N LEU A 340 -4.92 24.02 3.53
CA LEU A 340 -4.87 24.33 2.10
C LEU A 340 -6.04 25.23 1.69
N GLY A 341 -7.27 24.87 2.09
CA GLY A 341 -8.45 25.68 1.78
C GLY A 341 -8.39 27.05 2.44
N LYS A 342 -8.02 27.15 3.72
CA LYS A 342 -7.87 28.44 4.41
C LYS A 342 -6.80 29.33 3.79
N TYR A 343 -5.67 28.74 3.36
CA TYR A 343 -4.63 29.47 2.65
C TYR A 343 -5.15 30.10 1.34
N ASN A 344 -6.07 29.42 0.68
CA ASN A 344 -6.71 29.88 -0.56
C ASN A 344 -8.03 30.64 -0.34
N PHE A 345 -8.35 31.03 0.89
CA PHE A 345 -9.61 31.73 1.25
C PHE A 345 -10.88 30.98 0.86
N ARG A 346 -10.83 29.64 0.89
CA ARG A 346 -11.96 28.76 0.57
C ARG A 346 -12.40 27.96 1.80
N LYS A 347 -13.57 27.33 1.70
CA LYS A 347 -14.11 26.42 2.72
C LYS A 347 -14.04 24.96 2.31
N ASP A 348 -13.35 24.69 1.20
CA ASP A 348 -13.13 23.36 0.67
C ASP A 348 -11.72 23.25 0.09
N ALA A 349 -11.24 22.03 -0.10
CA ALA A 349 -9.98 21.74 -0.77
C ALA A 349 -10.07 20.42 -1.54
N VAL A 350 -9.41 20.37 -2.70
CA VAL A 350 -9.18 19.14 -3.47
C VAL A 350 -7.69 18.96 -3.61
N PHE A 351 -7.21 17.81 -3.20
CA PHE A 351 -5.79 17.43 -3.26
C PHE A 351 -5.66 15.91 -3.37
N THR A 352 -4.48 15.38 -3.41
CA THR A 352 -4.24 13.95 -3.50
C THR A 352 -3.50 13.42 -2.27
N THR A 353 -3.78 12.16 -1.92
CA THR A 353 -3.05 11.42 -0.89
C THR A 353 -2.51 10.11 -1.46
N ILE A 354 -1.54 9.54 -0.78
CA ILE A 354 -0.92 8.28 -1.15
C ILE A 354 -1.64 7.11 -0.46
N TYR A 355 -1.93 6.07 -1.23
CA TYR A 355 -2.45 4.80 -0.75
C TYR A 355 -1.52 3.65 -1.16
N HIS A 356 -1.20 2.74 -0.24
CA HIS A 356 -0.21 1.68 -0.48
C HIS A 356 -0.64 0.61 -1.49
N GLY A 357 -1.93 0.55 -1.87
CA GLY A 357 -2.45 -0.34 -2.90
C GLY A 357 -2.53 -1.83 -2.55
N ARG A 358 -2.19 -2.24 -1.33
CA ARG A 358 -2.16 -3.63 -0.88
C ARG A 358 -3.40 -4.01 -0.06
N ASN A 359 -4.57 -3.93 -0.67
CA ASN A 359 -5.86 -4.29 -0.06
C ASN A 359 -6.30 -5.74 -0.36
N ASP A 360 -5.52 -6.45 -1.16
CA ASP A 360 -5.68 -7.86 -1.51
C ASP A 360 -4.58 -8.66 -0.79
N SER A 361 -4.94 -9.82 -0.22
CA SER A 361 -3.99 -10.65 0.51
C SER A 361 -2.81 -11.13 -0.33
N ARG A 362 -3.03 -11.32 -1.63
CA ARG A 362 -2.00 -11.70 -2.61
C ARG A 362 -0.89 -10.66 -2.74
N LEU A 363 -1.24 -9.39 -2.48
CA LEU A 363 -0.35 -8.25 -2.63
C LEU A 363 0.49 -7.94 -1.39
N SER A 364 0.27 -8.65 -0.27
CA SER A 364 0.94 -8.36 1.02
C SER A 364 2.46 -8.40 0.91
N ASP A 365 2.97 -9.38 0.19
CA ASP A 365 4.40 -9.66 0.04
C ASP A 365 4.89 -9.45 -1.42
N THR A 366 4.06 -8.84 -2.28
CA THR A 366 4.36 -8.58 -3.69
C THR A 366 5.32 -7.42 -3.85
N VAL A 367 6.37 -7.63 -4.63
CA VAL A 367 7.28 -6.55 -5.07
C VAL A 367 6.75 -5.91 -6.35
N GLY A 368 6.62 -4.58 -6.34
CA GLY A 368 6.13 -3.82 -7.48
C GLY A 368 5.75 -2.38 -7.18
N MET A 369 5.31 -1.66 -8.19
CA MET A 369 4.74 -0.32 -8.05
C MET A 369 3.24 -0.43 -7.79
N LEU A 370 2.85 -0.58 -6.53
CA LEU A 370 1.46 -0.79 -6.09
C LEU A 370 0.83 0.49 -5.53
N VAL A 371 1.65 1.46 -5.16
CA VAL A 371 1.18 2.74 -4.62
C VAL A 371 0.25 3.43 -5.61
N LYS A 372 -0.88 3.90 -5.10
CA LYS A 372 -1.87 4.67 -5.84
C LYS A 372 -2.00 6.07 -5.26
N THR A 373 -2.31 7.03 -6.12
CA THR A 373 -2.65 8.39 -5.71
C THR A 373 -4.16 8.52 -5.71
N LEU A 374 -4.75 8.75 -4.53
CA LEU A 374 -6.18 8.92 -4.36
C LEU A 374 -6.53 10.39 -4.24
N PRO A 375 -7.51 10.91 -5.00
CA PRO A 375 -7.99 12.26 -4.84
C PRO A 375 -8.85 12.38 -3.57
N VAL A 376 -8.72 13.49 -2.85
CA VAL A 376 -9.47 13.81 -1.65
C VAL A 376 -10.18 15.14 -1.83
N TYR A 377 -11.47 15.16 -1.51
CA TYR A 377 -12.27 16.36 -1.35
C TYR A 377 -12.54 16.60 0.13
N CYS A 378 -12.13 17.73 0.64
CA CYS A 378 -12.29 18.13 2.02
C CYS A 378 -13.18 19.37 2.09
N ASP A 379 -14.44 19.22 2.54
CA ASP A 379 -15.36 20.31 2.82
C ASP A 379 -15.38 20.58 4.33
N PHE A 380 -15.06 21.81 4.74
CA PHE A 380 -15.08 22.27 6.12
C PHE A 380 -15.99 23.50 6.32
N SER A 381 -17.02 23.63 5.48
CA SER A 381 -18.08 24.63 5.65
C SER A 381 -18.95 24.37 6.88
N GLY A 382 -19.05 23.10 7.30
CA GLY A 382 -19.75 22.64 8.49
C GLY A 382 -18.88 22.57 9.75
N SER A 383 -19.19 21.64 10.65
CA SER A 383 -18.38 21.41 11.84
C SER A 383 -17.11 20.61 11.55
N THR A 384 -16.10 20.75 12.41
CA THR A 384 -14.88 19.94 12.31
C THR A 384 -15.18 18.43 12.36
N ALA A 385 -16.15 18.01 13.17
CA ALA A 385 -16.54 16.62 13.28
C ALA A 385 -17.15 16.10 11.96
N ASP A 386 -17.98 16.89 11.29
CA ASP A 386 -18.56 16.53 10.00
C ASP A 386 -17.48 16.38 8.93
N CYS A 387 -16.51 17.30 8.88
CA CYS A 387 -15.36 17.23 7.97
C CYS A 387 -14.54 15.95 8.19
N LEU A 388 -14.16 15.65 9.44
CA LEU A 388 -13.38 14.46 9.78
C LEU A 388 -14.10 13.17 9.37
N ASN A 389 -15.41 13.08 9.66
CA ASN A 389 -16.22 11.92 9.30
C ASN A 389 -16.35 11.77 7.77
N ALA A 390 -16.58 12.88 7.06
CA ALA A 390 -16.69 12.88 5.60
C ALA A 390 -15.38 12.40 4.93
N VAL A 391 -14.23 12.92 5.36
CA VAL A 391 -12.91 12.49 4.87
C VAL A 391 -12.67 11.00 5.18
N GLN A 392 -13.02 10.53 6.39
CA GLN A 392 -12.88 9.13 6.73
C GLN A 392 -13.71 8.22 5.81
N GLN A 393 -14.99 8.54 5.61
CA GLN A 393 -15.86 7.75 4.75
C GLN A 393 -15.39 7.79 3.29
N GLN A 394 -14.92 8.95 2.81
CA GLN A 394 -14.38 9.06 1.47
C GLN A 394 -13.14 8.18 1.29
N LEU A 395 -12.18 8.20 2.22
CA LEU A 395 -10.98 7.35 2.12
C LEU A 395 -11.34 5.87 2.13
N ILE A 396 -12.26 5.43 3.00
CA ILE A 396 -12.75 4.05 3.03
C ILE A 396 -13.37 3.66 1.69
N ASN A 397 -14.26 4.50 1.16
CA ASN A 397 -14.93 4.23 -0.11
C ASN A 397 -13.94 4.24 -1.28
N SER A 398 -12.96 5.16 -1.29
CA SER A 398 -11.92 5.23 -2.33
C SER A 398 -10.99 4.01 -2.33
N MET A 399 -10.77 3.36 -1.19
CA MET A 399 -9.99 2.12 -1.12
C MET A 399 -10.76 0.90 -1.68
N ASN A 400 -12.09 0.99 -1.77
CA ASN A 400 -12.97 -0.07 -2.26
C ASN A 400 -13.39 0.13 -3.73
N ASN A 401 -13.12 1.29 -4.32
CA ASN A 401 -13.35 1.67 -5.70
C ASN A 401 -12.03 1.99 -6.39
#